data_34a6a6691fcb76b3b5a34fccad33aa24
#
_entry.id   34a6a6691fcb76b3b5a34fccad33aa24
#
_cell.length_a   1.000
_cell.length_b   1.000
_cell.length_c   1.000
_cell.angle_alpha   90.00
_cell.angle_beta   90.00
_cell.angle_gamma   90.00
#
_symmetry.space_group_name_H-M   'P 1'
#
loop_
_entity.id
_entity.type
_entity.pdbx_description
1 polymer ?
#
loop_
_entity_poly.entity_id
_entity_poly.type
_entity_poly.pdbx_seq_one_letter_code
_entity_poly.pdbx_strand_id
1 'polypeptide(L)'
;MAARLDNGDDDGAELHEINVTPFIDVMLVLLIIFMVAAPLATVSVPVQLPASSAQAAPAENAPVYVTVQADLSLRVGEAPVARDGLASALRSATHGDTSQRLYLRADQRVSYGDLMATLDALRSAGYLKVALVGLEQGAR
;
A
#
# COMPACT_ATOMS: atom_id res chain seq x y z
N MET A 1 18.73 -33.31 -68.61
CA MET A 1 19.96 -32.71 -68.21
C MET A 1 19.83 -31.56 -67.33
N ALA A 2 18.87 -30.82 -67.45
CA ALA A 2 18.78 -29.60 -66.71
C ALA A 2 17.95 -29.71 -65.44
N ALA A 3 17.66 -30.90 -65.04
CA ALA A 3 16.66 -31.11 -64.00
C ALA A 3 17.17 -30.89 -62.58
N ARG A 4 18.46 -30.73 -62.42
CA ARG A 4 18.95 -30.67 -61.07
C ARG A 4 19.15 -29.29 -60.52
N LEU A 5 18.85 -28.32 -61.26
CA LEU A 5 19.06 -26.94 -60.85
C LEU A 5 18.09 -26.44 -59.78
N ASP A 6 17.02 -27.12 -59.59
CA ASP A 6 15.98 -26.67 -58.66
C ASP A 6 16.25 -27.07 -57.24
N ASN A 7 17.17 -27.93 -56.97
CA ASN A 7 17.37 -28.42 -55.61
C ASN A 7 17.95 -27.36 -54.67
N GLY A 8 18.58 -26.36 -55.22
CA GLY A 8 19.13 -25.32 -54.38
C GLY A 8 18.09 -24.35 -53.82
N ASP A 9 16.99 -24.20 -54.48
CA ASP A 9 15.97 -23.28 -54.06
C ASP A 9 15.08 -23.84 -52.93
N ASP A 10 14.89 -25.13 -52.88
CA ASP A 10 14.16 -25.79 -51.83
C ASP A 10 14.82 -25.66 -50.46
N ASP A 11 16.14 -25.74 -50.45
CA ASP A 11 16.87 -25.61 -49.19
C ASP A 11 16.71 -24.22 -48.58
N GLY A 12 16.63 -23.22 -49.41
CA GLY A 12 16.42 -21.86 -48.96
C GLY A 12 15.00 -21.65 -48.40
N ALA A 13 14.02 -22.31 -48.98
CA ALA A 13 12.65 -22.20 -48.47
C ALA A 13 12.46 -22.88 -47.13
N GLU A 14 13.10 -24.00 -46.89
CA GLU A 14 13.03 -24.68 -45.59
C GLU A 14 13.62 -23.84 -44.46
N LEU A 15 14.64 -23.08 -44.71
CA LEU A 15 15.27 -22.25 -43.70
C LEU A 15 14.38 -21.11 -43.23
N HIS A 16 13.44 -20.68 -44.02
CA HIS A 16 12.52 -19.62 -43.66
C HIS A 16 11.37 -20.08 -42.75
N GLU A 17 11.02 -21.35 -42.80
CA GLU A 17 9.88 -21.84 -42.02
C GLU A 17 10.22 -22.15 -40.59
N ILE A 18 11.48 -22.31 -40.22
CA ILE A 18 11.89 -22.83 -38.93
C ILE A 18 11.99 -21.75 -37.85
N ASN A 19 12.24 -20.50 -38.21
CA ASN A 19 12.80 -19.52 -37.27
C ASN A 19 11.81 -18.67 -36.53
N VAL A 20 10.55 -18.63 -36.91
CA VAL A 20 9.59 -17.67 -36.37
C VAL A 20 8.83 -18.23 -35.17
N THR A 21 8.48 -19.50 -35.20
CA THR A 21 7.67 -20.12 -34.14
C THR A 21 8.36 -20.16 -32.78
N PRO A 22 9.62 -20.56 -32.63
CA PRO A 22 10.30 -20.48 -31.34
C PRO A 22 10.50 -19.04 -30.86
N PHE A 23 10.68 -18.11 -31.77
CA PHE A 23 10.82 -16.70 -31.48
C PHE A 23 9.52 -16.12 -30.91
N ILE A 24 8.39 -16.44 -31.53
CA ILE A 24 7.07 -16.03 -31.06
C ILE A 24 6.79 -16.58 -29.68
N ASP A 25 7.12 -17.83 -29.41
CA ASP A 25 6.92 -18.48 -28.13
C ASP A 25 7.68 -17.74 -27.01
N VAL A 26 8.94 -17.44 -27.24
CA VAL A 26 9.75 -16.68 -26.30
C VAL A 26 9.16 -15.29 -26.06
N MET A 27 8.71 -14.61 -27.09
CA MET A 27 8.10 -13.28 -26.96
C MET A 27 6.81 -13.33 -26.20
N LEU A 28 5.96 -14.32 -26.44
CA LEU A 28 4.71 -14.49 -25.71
C LEU A 28 4.96 -14.80 -24.22
N VAL A 29 5.88 -15.68 -23.92
CA VAL A 29 6.23 -16.01 -22.54
C VAL A 29 6.77 -14.79 -21.81
N LEU A 30 7.65 -14.03 -22.41
CA LEU A 30 8.16 -12.79 -21.85
C LEU A 30 7.05 -11.76 -21.62
N LEU A 31 6.14 -11.63 -22.57
CA LEU A 31 5.00 -10.71 -22.45
C LEU A 31 4.12 -11.08 -21.26
N ILE A 32 3.81 -12.36 -21.09
CA ILE A 32 3.02 -12.85 -19.98
C ILE A 32 3.74 -12.62 -18.64
N ILE A 33 5.03 -12.90 -18.60
CA ILE A 33 5.84 -12.67 -17.39
C ILE A 33 5.82 -11.19 -17.00
N PHE A 34 6.03 -10.30 -17.94
CA PHE A 34 5.97 -8.86 -17.68
C PHE A 34 4.57 -8.41 -17.28
N MET A 35 3.54 -8.98 -17.87
CA MET A 35 2.16 -8.65 -17.55
C MET A 35 1.80 -9.06 -16.11
N VAL A 36 2.28 -10.20 -15.66
CA VAL A 36 2.05 -10.70 -14.30
C VAL A 36 2.93 -9.98 -13.28
N ALA A 37 4.17 -9.67 -13.64
CA ALA A 37 5.12 -9.03 -12.75
C ALA A 37 4.87 -7.51 -12.58
N ALA A 38 4.31 -6.86 -13.57
CA ALA A 38 4.07 -5.43 -13.54
C ALA A 38 3.23 -4.94 -12.35
N PRO A 39 2.13 -5.62 -11.97
CA PRO A 39 1.38 -5.20 -10.79
C PRO A 39 2.11 -5.46 -9.46
N LEU A 40 3.15 -6.27 -9.47
CA LEU A 40 3.97 -6.50 -8.29
C LEU A 40 5.06 -5.44 -8.12
N ALA A 41 5.29 -4.64 -9.13
CA ALA A 41 6.06 -3.43 -8.98
C ALA A 41 5.22 -2.43 -8.17
N THR A 42 5.11 -2.69 -6.88
CA THR A 42 4.67 -1.67 -5.96
C THR A 42 5.61 -0.50 -6.16
N VAL A 43 5.07 0.57 -6.67
CA VAL A 43 5.73 1.84 -6.58
C VAL A 43 5.78 2.17 -5.10
N SER A 44 6.76 1.62 -4.43
CA SER A 44 7.25 2.24 -3.23
C SER A 44 7.77 3.59 -3.70
N VAL A 45 6.91 4.59 -3.67
CA VAL A 45 7.43 5.94 -3.69
C VAL A 45 8.26 5.97 -2.42
N PRO A 46 9.60 6.03 -2.52
CA PRO A 46 10.37 6.33 -1.35
C PRO A 46 9.93 7.73 -0.95
N VAL A 47 8.96 7.77 -0.07
CA VAL A 47 8.79 8.96 0.72
C VAL A 47 10.09 9.00 1.49
N GLN A 48 11.00 9.82 1.03
CA GLN A 48 12.08 10.24 1.88
C GLN A 48 11.39 10.95 3.01
N LEU A 49 11.05 10.19 4.00
CA LEU A 49 10.84 10.73 5.31
C LEU A 49 12.11 11.54 5.54
N PRO A 50 12.00 12.85 5.74
CA PRO A 50 13.16 13.58 6.17
C PRO A 50 13.74 12.75 7.29
N ALA A 51 14.98 12.36 7.15
CA ALA A 51 15.68 11.69 8.21
C ALA A 51 15.52 12.62 9.40
N SER A 52 14.47 12.37 10.16
CA SER A 52 14.41 13.00 11.45
C SER A 52 15.59 12.39 12.15
N SER A 53 16.56 13.19 12.42
CA SER A 53 17.61 12.89 13.39
C SER A 53 17.03 12.73 14.79
N ALA A 54 15.73 12.60 14.90
CA ALA A 54 15.08 12.02 16.04
C ALA A 54 15.58 10.58 16.08
N GLN A 55 16.65 10.38 16.83
CA GLN A 55 16.92 9.09 17.42
C GLN A 55 15.56 8.53 17.79
N ALA A 56 15.27 7.33 17.29
CA ALA A 56 14.12 6.60 17.77
C ALA A 56 14.27 6.62 19.30
N ALA A 57 13.58 7.56 19.93
CA ALA A 57 13.49 7.55 21.36
C ALA A 57 13.02 6.15 21.70
N PRO A 58 13.69 5.46 22.60
CA PRO A 58 13.21 4.15 23.03
C PRO A 58 11.74 4.34 23.35
N ALA A 59 10.90 3.56 22.66
CA ALA A 59 9.47 3.73 22.77
C ALA A 59 9.05 3.31 24.18
N GLU A 60 9.22 4.21 25.10
CA GLU A 60 8.68 4.04 26.47
C GLU A 60 7.14 4.03 26.41
N ASN A 61 6.58 4.54 25.34
CA ASN A 61 5.16 4.58 25.13
C ASN A 61 4.80 3.81 23.86
N ALA A 62 4.00 2.76 24.04
CA ALA A 62 3.43 2.03 22.91
C ALA A 62 2.62 3.00 22.01
N PRO A 63 2.67 2.83 20.68
CA PRO A 63 1.92 3.68 19.78
C PRO A 63 0.41 3.58 20.07
N VAL A 64 -0.26 4.71 20.14
CA VAL A 64 -1.70 4.79 20.38
C VAL A 64 -2.41 4.87 19.04
N TYR A 65 -3.25 3.90 18.76
CA TYR A 65 -4.05 3.85 17.55
C TYR A 65 -5.50 4.24 17.86
N VAL A 66 -6.04 5.12 17.06
CA VAL A 66 -7.46 5.44 17.05
C VAL A 66 -8.03 4.86 15.76
N THR A 67 -9.05 4.04 15.88
CA THR A 67 -9.68 3.38 14.74
C THR A 67 -11.12 3.83 14.57
N VAL A 68 -11.48 4.26 13.37
CA VAL A 68 -12.86 4.56 12.98
C VAL A 68 -13.38 3.38 12.17
N GLN A 69 -14.37 2.69 12.67
CA GLN A 69 -14.99 1.56 11.98
C GLN A 69 -16.01 2.02 10.94
N ALA A 70 -16.46 1.08 10.10
CA ALA A 70 -17.43 1.38 9.05
C ALA A 70 -18.76 1.92 9.56
N ASP A 71 -19.15 1.54 10.77
CA ASP A 71 -20.36 2.01 11.46
C ASP A 71 -20.14 3.33 12.23
N LEU A 72 -18.99 3.96 12.04
CA LEU A 72 -18.54 5.19 12.71
C LEU A 72 -18.25 5.03 14.20
N SER A 73 -18.20 3.81 14.71
CA SER A 73 -17.75 3.56 16.06
C SER A 73 -16.24 3.81 16.18
N LEU A 74 -15.82 4.27 17.34
CA LEU A 74 -14.43 4.61 17.62
C LEU A 74 -13.82 3.58 18.57
N ARG A 75 -12.56 3.30 18.34
CA ARG A 75 -11.75 2.50 19.24
C ARG A 75 -10.42 3.21 19.53
N VAL A 76 -10.01 3.16 20.77
CA VAL A 76 -8.68 3.59 21.19
C VAL A 76 -7.89 2.34 21.60
N GLY A 77 -6.89 2.00 20.83
CA GLY A 77 -6.25 0.69 20.95
C GLY A 77 -7.27 -0.41 20.64
N GLU A 78 -7.47 -1.30 21.58
CA GLU A 78 -8.46 -2.39 21.45
C GLU A 78 -9.80 -2.08 22.13
N ALA A 79 -9.90 -0.99 22.87
CA ALA A 79 -11.08 -0.66 23.64
C ALA A 79 -12.08 0.17 22.80
N PRO A 80 -13.36 -0.23 22.73
CA PRO A 80 -14.39 0.62 22.12
C PRO A 80 -14.66 1.85 22.97
N VAL A 81 -14.87 2.99 22.31
CA VAL A 81 -15.03 4.28 22.98
C VAL A 81 -16.17 5.04 22.34
N ALA A 82 -17.04 5.62 23.16
CA ALA A 82 -18.05 6.56 22.68
C ALA A 82 -17.39 7.90 22.28
N ARG A 83 -18.00 8.63 21.34
CA ARG A 83 -17.47 9.93 20.93
C ARG A 83 -17.28 10.89 22.10
N ASP A 84 -18.20 10.90 23.03
CA ASP A 84 -18.15 11.77 24.21
C ASP A 84 -17.01 11.36 25.17
N GLY A 85 -16.62 10.12 25.15
CA GLY A 85 -15.55 9.58 25.97
C GLY A 85 -14.16 9.57 25.31
N LEU A 86 -14.05 10.06 24.07
CA LEU A 86 -12.81 9.99 23.30
C LEU A 86 -11.66 10.72 24.01
N ALA A 87 -11.90 11.93 24.50
CA ALA A 87 -10.89 12.72 25.17
C ALA A 87 -10.35 12.03 26.43
N SER A 88 -11.23 11.46 27.25
CA SER A 88 -10.81 10.77 28.47
C SER A 88 -10.10 9.45 28.16
N ALA A 89 -10.55 8.71 27.15
CA ALA A 89 -9.89 7.48 26.70
C ALA A 89 -8.49 7.75 26.17
N LEU A 90 -8.32 8.81 25.39
CA LEU A 90 -7.01 9.22 24.89
C LEU A 90 -6.09 9.65 26.04
N ARG A 91 -6.62 10.40 26.99
CA ARG A 91 -5.84 10.81 28.16
C ARG A 91 -5.34 9.61 28.96
N SER A 92 -6.17 8.60 29.10
CA SER A 92 -5.77 7.35 29.76
C SER A 92 -4.72 6.58 28.94
N ALA A 93 -4.88 6.50 27.64
CA ALA A 93 -3.97 5.79 26.74
C ALA A 93 -2.61 6.47 26.60
N THR A 94 -2.56 7.80 26.65
CA THR A 94 -1.32 8.59 26.51
C THR A 94 -0.74 9.01 27.85
N HIS A 95 -1.33 8.59 28.96
CA HIS A 95 -0.92 9.04 30.29
C HIS A 95 -0.91 10.57 30.46
N GLY A 96 -1.83 11.25 29.75
CA GLY A 96 -1.94 12.71 29.78
C GLY A 96 -0.97 13.45 28.87
N ASP A 97 -0.14 12.74 28.13
CA ASP A 97 0.84 13.36 27.23
C ASP A 97 0.18 13.73 25.89
N THR A 98 -0.17 14.99 25.71
CA THR A 98 -0.75 15.51 24.48
C THR A 98 0.28 15.69 23.35
N SER A 99 1.55 15.60 23.66
CA SER A 99 2.63 15.67 22.66
C SER A 99 2.87 14.33 21.96
N GLN A 100 2.29 13.26 22.46
CA GLN A 100 2.40 11.94 21.87
C GLN A 100 1.68 11.90 20.53
N ARG A 101 2.30 11.24 19.54
CA ARG A 101 1.71 11.07 18.22
C ARG A 101 0.63 10.01 18.28
N LEU A 102 -0.54 10.34 17.72
CA LEU A 102 -1.63 9.38 17.53
C LEU A 102 -1.63 8.86 16.09
N TYR A 103 -2.03 7.63 15.92
CA TYR A 103 -2.17 7.00 14.62
C TYR A 103 -3.66 6.76 14.37
N LEU A 104 -4.22 7.45 13.38
CA LEU A 104 -5.62 7.34 13.02
C LEU A 104 -5.80 6.37 11.87
N ARG A 105 -6.58 5.32 12.09
CA ARG A 105 -7.03 4.37 11.06
C ARG A 105 -8.50 4.57 10.79
N ALA A 106 -8.92 4.48 9.57
CA ALA A 106 -10.33 4.52 9.20
C ALA A 106 -10.64 3.40 8.22
N ASP A 107 -11.82 2.81 8.37
CA ASP A 107 -12.34 1.87 7.39
C ASP A 107 -12.52 2.59 6.04
N GLN A 108 -12.30 1.88 4.94
CA GLN A 108 -12.43 2.44 3.59
C GLN A 108 -13.82 3.00 3.28
N ARG A 109 -14.83 2.58 4.01
CA ARG A 109 -16.22 3.04 3.87
C ARG A 109 -16.50 4.33 4.62
N VAL A 110 -15.59 4.78 5.48
CA VAL A 110 -15.74 6.03 6.20
C VAL A 110 -15.59 7.19 5.23
N SER A 111 -16.56 8.10 5.24
CA SER A 111 -16.53 9.30 4.40
C SER A 111 -15.41 10.24 4.83
N TYR A 112 -14.92 11.03 3.90
CA TYR A 112 -13.93 12.07 4.18
C TYR A 112 -14.43 13.06 5.25
N GLY A 113 -15.72 13.40 5.20
CA GLY A 113 -16.32 14.29 6.19
C GLY A 113 -16.30 13.71 7.60
N ASP A 114 -16.61 12.43 7.74
CA ASP A 114 -16.57 11.74 9.04
C ASP A 114 -15.14 11.61 9.57
N LEU A 115 -14.19 11.36 8.67
CA LEU A 115 -12.77 11.33 9.02
C LEU A 115 -12.29 12.70 9.54
N MET A 116 -12.67 13.78 8.85
CA MET A 116 -12.33 15.13 9.27
C MET A 116 -12.98 15.49 10.62
N ALA A 117 -14.23 15.09 10.85
CA ALA A 117 -14.89 15.28 12.13
C ALA A 117 -14.14 14.57 13.27
N THR A 118 -13.62 13.39 13.02
CA THR A 118 -12.79 12.66 13.99
C THR A 118 -11.47 13.38 14.24
N LEU A 119 -10.81 13.85 13.21
CA LEU A 119 -9.58 14.65 13.34
C LEU A 119 -9.80 15.92 14.17
N ASP A 120 -10.92 16.60 13.93
CA ASP A 120 -11.27 17.79 14.70
C ASP A 120 -11.53 17.46 16.17
N ALA A 121 -12.15 16.33 16.44
CA ALA A 121 -12.36 15.85 17.81
C ALA A 121 -11.03 15.56 18.52
N LEU A 122 -10.06 14.97 17.82
CA LEU A 122 -8.71 14.73 18.33
C LEU A 122 -7.97 16.04 18.62
N ARG A 123 -8.09 17.01 17.73
CA ARG A 123 -7.49 18.34 17.93
C ARG A 123 -8.11 19.07 19.12
N SER A 124 -9.42 18.99 19.25
CA SER A 124 -10.16 19.60 20.38
C SER A 124 -9.77 18.96 21.71
N ALA A 125 -9.37 17.70 21.70
CA ALA A 125 -8.84 17.01 22.88
C ALA A 125 -7.39 17.40 23.21
N GLY A 126 -6.72 18.19 22.35
CA GLY A 126 -5.37 18.68 22.56
C GLY A 126 -4.29 17.92 21.78
N TYR A 127 -4.66 16.95 20.97
CA TYR A 127 -3.71 16.14 20.20
C TYR A 127 -3.51 16.73 18.80
N LEU A 128 -2.39 17.37 18.59
CA LEU A 128 -2.07 18.03 17.31
C LEU A 128 -1.23 17.16 16.38
N LYS A 129 -0.61 16.12 16.91
CA LYS A 129 0.24 15.21 16.13
C LYS A 129 -0.53 13.93 15.80
N VAL A 130 -1.24 13.95 14.69
CA VAL A 130 -2.01 12.80 14.21
C VAL A 130 -1.47 12.36 12.85
N ALA A 131 -1.09 11.11 12.74
CA ALA A 131 -0.71 10.48 11.50
C ALA A 131 -1.84 9.59 10.99
N LEU A 132 -2.18 9.73 9.72
CA LEU A 132 -3.13 8.83 9.06
C LEU A 132 -2.41 7.57 8.62
N VAL A 133 -2.97 6.43 8.99
CA VAL A 133 -2.46 5.11 8.59
C VAL A 133 -3.45 4.48 7.64
N GLY A 134 -3.03 4.32 6.38
CA GLY A 134 -3.79 3.55 5.41
C GLY A 134 -3.49 2.06 5.57
N LEU A 135 -4.48 1.22 5.33
CA LEU A 135 -4.24 -0.20 5.13
C LEU A 135 -3.67 -0.36 3.72
N GLU A 136 -2.53 -0.99 3.59
CA GLU A 136 -2.04 -1.39 2.28
C GLU A 136 -3.07 -2.30 1.62
N GLN A 137 -3.56 -1.89 0.47
CA GLN A 137 -4.37 -2.75 -0.38
C GLN A 137 -3.45 -3.79 -1.03
N GLY A 138 -3.01 -4.74 -0.30
CA GLY A 138 -2.10 -5.73 -0.85
C GLY A 138 -2.20 -7.10 -0.20
N ALA A 139 -2.88 -7.18 0.90
CA ALA A 139 -3.01 -8.43 1.63
C ALA A 139 -4.35 -9.11 1.30
N ARG A 140 -4.49 -9.52 0.05
CA ARG A 140 -5.52 -10.50 -0.32
C ARG A 140 -4.87 -11.78 -0.80
#